data_7e2260029e960caa480033c0195de098
#
_entry.id   7e2260029e960caa480033c0195de098
#
_cell.length_a   1.000
_cell.length_b   1.000
_cell.length_c   1.000
_cell.angle_alpha   90.00
_cell.angle_beta   90.00
_cell.angle_gamma   90.00
#
_symmetry.space_group_name_H-M   'P 1'
#
loop_
_entity.id
_entity.type
_entity.pdbx_description
1 polymer ?
#
loop_
_entity_poly.entity_id
_entity_poly.type
_entity_poly.pdbx_seq_one_letter_code
_entity_poly.pdbx_strand_id
1 'polypeptide(L)'
;VHVIGQTGVGKSVLQENLAYQDMMDGRGFAFVDPHGDSVEALLAKVPKERVEDVVYFNPSDMGNPIGLNMFEFDHPDQKDFLVQEAISMLYGLYDPGHTGIVGPRLEHIFRNCALLLMSDPQGGTFIDIPKLLIDEEFMKSKLKYVTDQQVLDFWTKEFPASQRSSEAGEVI
;
A
#
# COMPACT_ATOMS: atom_id res chain seq x y z
N VAL A 1 4.51 24.28 -6.11
CA VAL A 1 4.09 25.25 -7.15
C VAL A 1 2.76 24.77 -7.72
N HIS A 2 1.78 25.69 -7.89
CA HIS A 2 0.50 25.39 -8.51
C HIS A 2 0.43 26.08 -9.87
N VAL A 3 0.29 25.28 -10.96
CA VAL A 3 0.25 25.79 -12.35
C VAL A 3 -1.21 25.79 -12.82
N ILE A 4 -1.76 26.97 -13.03
CA ILE A 4 -3.16 27.17 -13.45
C ILE A 4 -3.18 27.72 -14.88
N GLY A 5 -4.10 27.22 -15.71
CA GLY A 5 -4.30 27.70 -17.08
C GLY A 5 -5.36 26.86 -17.80
N GLN A 6 -5.88 27.42 -18.91
CA GLN A 6 -6.84 26.71 -19.75
C GLN A 6 -6.22 25.45 -20.40
N THR A 7 -7.05 24.56 -20.92
CA THR A 7 -6.58 23.44 -21.73
C THR A 7 -5.85 23.95 -22.99
N GLY A 8 -4.73 23.31 -23.35
CA GLY A 8 -3.96 23.67 -24.54
C GLY A 8 -2.91 24.77 -24.37
N VAL A 9 -2.83 25.45 -23.21
CA VAL A 9 -1.84 26.53 -22.98
C VAL A 9 -0.43 26.05 -22.62
N GLY A 10 -0.15 24.76 -22.69
CA GLY A 10 1.19 24.19 -22.48
C GLY A 10 1.54 23.85 -21.04
N LYS A 11 0.56 23.63 -20.14
CA LYS A 11 0.84 23.21 -18.75
C LYS A 11 1.62 21.89 -18.67
N SER A 12 1.21 20.88 -19.45
CA SER A 12 1.91 19.59 -19.50
C SER A 12 3.31 19.74 -20.05
N VAL A 13 3.49 20.52 -21.11
CA VAL A 13 4.81 20.80 -21.69
C VAL A 13 5.75 21.49 -20.69
N LEU A 14 5.22 22.41 -19.87
CA LEU A 14 6.00 23.02 -18.78
C LEU A 14 6.44 21.98 -17.75
N GLN A 15 5.52 21.11 -17.31
CA GLN A 15 5.82 20.04 -16.34
C GLN A 15 6.84 19.05 -16.91
N GLU A 16 6.69 18.63 -18.16
CA GLU A 16 7.64 17.75 -18.85
C GLU A 16 9.03 18.40 -18.93
N ASN A 17 9.11 19.69 -19.25
CA ASN A 17 10.39 20.39 -19.32
C ASN A 17 11.06 20.50 -17.95
N LEU A 18 10.30 20.75 -16.89
CA LEU A 18 10.85 20.78 -15.52
C LEU A 18 11.37 19.39 -15.11
N ALA A 19 10.59 18.34 -15.36
CA ALA A 19 11.00 16.96 -15.09
C ALA A 19 12.24 16.57 -15.90
N TYR A 20 12.30 16.97 -17.18
CA TYR A 20 13.46 16.75 -18.02
C TYR A 20 14.73 17.47 -17.51
N GLN A 21 14.59 18.71 -17.03
CA GLN A 21 15.71 19.44 -16.44
C GLN A 21 16.22 18.73 -15.16
N ASP A 22 15.32 18.33 -14.27
CA ASP A 22 15.70 17.58 -13.06
C ASP A 22 16.40 16.26 -13.42
N MET A 23 15.91 15.59 -14.46
CA MET A 23 16.54 14.36 -14.99
C MET A 23 17.96 14.61 -15.49
N MET A 24 18.17 15.67 -16.26
CA MET A 24 19.51 16.05 -16.78
C MET A 24 20.45 16.52 -15.69
N ASP A 25 19.93 17.18 -14.64
CA ASP A 25 20.70 17.64 -13.49
C ASP A 25 21.03 16.49 -12.49
N GLY A 26 20.61 15.26 -12.77
CA GLY A 26 20.82 14.10 -11.89
C GLY A 26 19.94 14.07 -10.66
N ARG A 27 18.86 14.84 -10.63
CA ARG A 27 17.90 14.87 -9.51
C ARG A 27 16.88 13.74 -9.64
N GLY A 28 16.35 13.28 -8.50
CA GLY A 28 15.20 12.39 -8.45
C GLY A 28 13.89 13.18 -8.45
N PHE A 29 12.86 12.63 -9.09
CA PHE A 29 11.50 13.17 -9.05
C PHE A 29 10.47 12.04 -9.22
N ALA A 30 9.23 12.29 -8.81
CA ALA A 30 8.08 11.46 -9.17
C ALA A 30 7.15 12.26 -10.11
N PHE A 31 6.72 11.63 -11.19
CA PHE A 31 5.78 12.20 -12.13
C PHE A 31 4.53 11.34 -12.21
N VAL A 32 3.38 11.91 -11.85
CA VAL A 32 2.09 11.20 -11.85
C VAL A 32 1.22 11.80 -12.95
N ASP A 33 0.88 10.97 -13.94
CA ASP A 33 0.05 11.36 -15.07
C ASP A 33 -1.13 10.40 -15.25
N PRO A 34 -2.36 10.84 -14.95
CA PRO A 34 -3.55 10.01 -15.12
C PRO A 34 -3.85 9.63 -16.58
N HIS A 35 -3.28 10.34 -17.54
CA HIS A 35 -3.50 10.12 -18.97
C HIS A 35 -2.41 9.28 -19.64
N GLY A 36 -1.16 9.36 -19.12
CA GLY A 36 -0.02 8.59 -19.60
C GLY A 36 0.82 9.27 -20.68
N ASP A 37 0.27 10.20 -21.45
CA ASP A 37 0.93 10.81 -22.61
C ASP A 37 2.26 11.52 -22.24
N SER A 38 2.27 12.27 -21.14
CA SER A 38 3.47 12.98 -20.67
C SER A 38 4.53 12.03 -20.10
N VAL A 39 4.10 10.95 -19.46
CA VAL A 39 5.03 9.91 -18.97
C VAL A 39 5.73 9.23 -20.13
N GLU A 40 5.01 8.84 -21.18
CA GLU A 40 5.62 8.23 -22.37
C GLU A 40 6.59 9.20 -23.08
N ALA A 41 6.22 10.48 -23.16
CA ALA A 41 7.10 11.51 -23.72
C ALA A 41 8.39 11.71 -22.88
N LEU A 42 8.33 11.56 -21.56
CA LEU A 42 9.47 11.63 -20.66
C LEU A 42 10.34 10.39 -20.75
N LEU A 43 9.75 9.17 -20.80
CA LEU A 43 10.46 7.92 -20.96
C LEU A 43 11.35 7.91 -22.21
N ALA A 44 10.83 8.47 -23.32
CA ALA A 44 11.59 8.58 -24.56
C ALA A 44 12.81 9.52 -24.47
N LYS A 45 12.88 10.36 -23.45
CA LYS A 45 13.95 11.35 -23.21
C LYS A 45 14.94 10.92 -22.13
N VAL A 46 14.75 9.76 -21.51
CA VAL A 46 15.64 9.28 -20.44
C VAL A 46 17.05 9.05 -20.99
N PRO A 47 18.10 9.67 -20.40
CA PRO A 47 19.48 9.40 -20.77
C PRO A 47 19.84 7.94 -20.53
N LYS A 48 20.68 7.37 -21.39
CA LYS A 48 21.06 5.96 -21.29
C LYS A 48 21.68 5.61 -19.94
N GLU A 49 22.40 6.54 -19.37
CA GLU A 49 23.10 6.40 -18.10
C GLU A 49 22.14 6.37 -16.90
N ARG A 50 20.87 6.76 -17.12
CA ARG A 50 19.83 6.82 -16.08
C ARG A 50 18.68 5.85 -16.27
N VAL A 51 18.78 4.96 -17.24
CA VAL A 51 17.70 3.98 -17.50
C VAL A 51 17.46 3.07 -16.30
N GLU A 52 18.52 2.68 -15.60
CA GLU A 52 18.43 1.84 -14.39
C GLU A 52 17.81 2.57 -13.17
N ASP A 53 17.76 3.91 -13.21
CA ASP A 53 17.16 4.71 -12.13
C ASP A 53 15.64 4.86 -12.29
N VAL A 54 15.08 4.42 -13.43
CA VAL A 54 13.67 4.65 -13.78
C VAL A 54 12.78 3.55 -13.23
N VAL A 55 11.81 3.94 -12.42
CA VAL A 55 10.69 3.08 -12.05
C VAL A 55 9.45 3.54 -12.83
N TYR A 56 9.02 2.74 -13.80
CA TYR A 56 7.81 3.01 -14.57
C TYR A 56 6.66 2.15 -14.06
N PHE A 57 5.74 2.79 -13.33
CA PHE A 57 4.56 2.13 -12.79
C PHE A 57 3.36 2.39 -13.69
N ASN A 58 2.94 1.38 -14.45
CA ASN A 58 1.74 1.42 -15.28
C ASN A 58 0.77 0.30 -14.88
N PRO A 59 -0.30 0.62 -14.13
CA PRO A 59 -1.28 -0.37 -13.70
C PRO A 59 -2.03 -1.05 -14.85
N SER A 60 -2.01 -0.47 -16.06
CA SER A 60 -2.70 -1.00 -17.24
C SER A 60 -1.83 -1.96 -18.06
N ASP A 61 -0.53 -2.04 -17.76
CA ASP A 61 0.38 -2.98 -18.44
C ASP A 61 0.23 -4.39 -17.88
N MET A 62 -0.65 -5.16 -18.48
CA MET A 62 -0.88 -6.56 -18.10
C MET A 62 0.26 -7.47 -18.51
N GLY A 63 1.14 -7.05 -19.41
CA GLY A 63 2.30 -7.82 -19.87
C GLY A 63 3.47 -7.76 -18.87
N ASN A 64 3.63 -6.64 -18.18
CA ASN A 64 4.69 -6.38 -17.22
C ASN A 64 4.12 -5.80 -15.91
N PRO A 65 3.32 -6.57 -15.16
CA PRO A 65 2.72 -6.05 -13.94
C PRO A 65 3.78 -5.76 -12.88
N ILE A 66 3.77 -4.56 -12.34
CA ILE A 66 4.59 -4.20 -11.19
C ILE A 66 3.79 -4.46 -9.92
N GLY A 67 4.32 -5.30 -9.04
CA GLY A 67 3.77 -5.52 -7.70
C GLY A 67 4.12 -4.36 -6.77
N LEU A 68 3.12 -3.80 -6.10
CA LEU A 68 3.32 -2.85 -5.01
C LEU A 68 2.94 -3.54 -3.70
N ASN A 69 3.92 -3.79 -2.84
CA ASN A 69 3.67 -4.34 -1.52
C ASN A 69 3.58 -3.19 -0.49
N MET A 70 2.38 -2.92 0.01
CA MET A 70 2.15 -1.87 0.99
C MET A 70 2.72 -2.18 2.38
N PHE A 71 3.14 -3.42 2.62
CA PHE A 71 3.73 -3.87 3.89
C PHE A 71 5.27 -3.98 3.82
N GLU A 72 5.87 -3.54 2.72
CA GLU A 72 7.32 -3.47 2.60
C GLU A 72 7.88 -2.27 3.37
N PHE A 73 8.93 -2.50 4.15
CA PHE A 73 9.57 -1.49 4.98
C PHE A 73 11.08 -1.73 5.05
N ASP A 74 11.84 -0.65 5.14
CA ASP A 74 13.29 -0.69 5.32
C ASP A 74 13.69 -0.74 6.80
N HIS A 75 12.88 -0.12 7.68
CA HIS A 75 13.15 -0.01 9.10
C HIS A 75 11.92 -0.39 9.95
N PRO A 76 12.09 -1.17 11.04
CA PRO A 76 10.97 -1.61 11.87
C PRO A 76 10.05 -0.50 12.39
N ASP A 77 10.59 0.68 12.65
CA ASP A 77 9.81 1.84 13.14
C ASP A 77 8.79 2.37 12.11
N GLN A 78 8.90 1.95 10.84
CA GLN A 78 7.97 2.33 9.78
C GLN A 78 6.66 1.52 9.81
N LYS A 79 6.63 0.37 10.51
CA LYS A 79 5.50 -0.56 10.48
C LYS A 79 4.17 0.10 10.87
N ASP A 80 4.14 0.78 12.01
CA ASP A 80 2.92 1.44 12.48
C ASP A 80 2.45 2.55 11.55
N PHE A 81 3.38 3.31 10.98
CA PHE A 81 3.08 4.34 10.00
C PHE A 81 2.46 3.72 8.73
N LEU A 82 3.08 2.69 8.15
CA LEU A 82 2.57 2.02 6.95
C LEU A 82 1.20 1.39 7.17
N VAL A 83 0.98 0.78 8.33
CA VAL A 83 -0.34 0.24 8.69
C VAL A 83 -1.38 1.35 8.79
N GLN A 84 -1.03 2.51 9.36
CA GLN A 84 -1.93 3.65 9.46
C GLN A 84 -2.26 4.24 8.10
N GLU A 85 -1.27 4.35 7.20
CA GLU A 85 -1.49 4.79 5.81
C GLU A 85 -2.39 3.83 5.05
N ALA A 86 -2.21 2.51 5.22
CA ALA A 86 -3.08 1.51 4.61
C ALA A 86 -4.53 1.61 5.12
N ILE A 87 -4.73 1.84 6.42
CA ILE A 87 -6.06 2.10 7.00
C ILE A 87 -6.66 3.38 6.43
N SER A 88 -5.87 4.45 6.34
CA SER A 88 -6.32 5.73 5.76
C SER A 88 -6.75 5.58 4.30
N MET A 89 -6.03 4.75 3.53
CA MET A 89 -6.41 4.41 2.16
C MET A 89 -7.73 3.64 2.11
N LEU A 90 -7.97 2.68 3.02
CA LEU A 90 -9.26 1.97 3.10
C LEU A 90 -10.42 2.93 3.37
N TYR A 91 -10.24 3.91 4.27
CA TYR A 91 -11.23 4.97 4.47
C TYR A 91 -11.46 5.78 3.19
N GLY A 92 -10.40 6.23 2.55
CA GLY A 92 -10.50 7.01 1.32
C GLY A 92 -11.22 6.30 0.18
N LEU A 93 -11.02 4.98 0.04
CA LEU A 93 -11.61 4.17 -1.03
C LEU A 93 -13.04 3.70 -0.73
N TYR A 94 -13.31 3.29 0.53
CA TYR A 94 -14.54 2.58 0.85
C TYR A 94 -15.46 3.33 1.79
N ASP A 95 -14.95 4.31 2.54
CA ASP A 95 -15.76 5.07 3.51
C ASP A 95 -15.30 6.53 3.65
N PRO A 96 -15.22 7.31 2.54
CA PRO A 96 -14.75 8.69 2.57
C PRO A 96 -15.64 9.61 3.41
N GLY A 97 -16.88 9.21 3.66
CA GLY A 97 -17.83 9.94 4.49
C GLY A 97 -17.87 9.51 5.96
N HIS A 98 -17.01 8.56 6.38
CA HIS A 98 -17.02 7.98 7.74
C HIS A 98 -18.40 7.49 8.17
N THR A 99 -19.07 6.77 7.28
CA THR A 99 -20.45 6.25 7.49
C THR A 99 -20.49 4.98 8.33
N GLY A 100 -19.32 4.43 8.67
CA GLY A 100 -19.16 3.23 9.50
C GLY A 100 -18.97 1.92 8.72
N ILE A 101 -18.78 2.00 7.40
CA ILE A 101 -18.37 0.83 6.58
C ILE A 101 -16.96 0.39 7.00
N VAL A 102 -16.05 1.35 7.13
CA VAL A 102 -14.74 1.15 7.76
C VAL A 102 -14.84 1.65 9.19
N GLY A 103 -14.93 0.75 10.15
CA GLY A 103 -15.10 1.11 11.55
C GLY A 103 -14.01 0.54 12.44
N PRO A 104 -14.03 0.85 13.75
CA PRO A 104 -12.97 0.50 14.70
C PRO A 104 -12.65 -1.00 14.74
N ARG A 105 -13.68 -1.85 14.54
CA ARG A 105 -13.49 -3.31 14.53
C ARG A 105 -12.67 -3.77 13.31
N LEU A 106 -12.98 -3.22 12.13
CA LEU A 106 -12.23 -3.51 10.90
C LEU A 106 -10.79 -3.01 11.02
N GLU A 107 -10.61 -1.78 11.51
CA GLU A 107 -9.29 -1.21 11.74
C GLU A 107 -8.46 -2.07 12.68
N HIS A 108 -9.04 -2.51 13.81
CA HIS A 108 -8.36 -3.33 14.80
C HIS A 108 -7.92 -4.68 14.22
N ILE A 109 -8.81 -5.37 13.49
CA ILE A 109 -8.49 -6.64 12.81
C ILE A 109 -7.43 -6.41 11.74
N PHE A 110 -7.60 -5.41 10.88
CA PHE A 110 -6.67 -5.10 9.80
C PHE A 110 -5.26 -4.79 10.33
N ARG A 111 -5.18 -3.95 11.36
CA ARG A 111 -3.90 -3.61 12.03
C ARG A 111 -3.17 -4.86 12.50
N ASN A 112 -3.86 -5.75 13.18
CA ASN A 112 -3.26 -6.98 13.69
C ASN A 112 -2.88 -7.97 12.58
N CYS A 113 -3.64 -8.02 11.48
CA CYS A 113 -3.26 -8.78 10.28
C CYS A 113 -1.98 -8.22 9.65
N ALA A 114 -1.92 -6.93 9.43
CA ALA A 114 -0.77 -6.28 8.82
C ALA A 114 0.50 -6.45 9.67
N LEU A 115 0.42 -6.18 10.97
CA LEU A 115 1.56 -6.33 11.89
C LEU A 115 2.04 -7.79 11.98
N LEU A 116 1.13 -8.76 11.93
CA LEU A 116 1.48 -10.18 11.88
C LEU A 116 2.26 -10.51 10.60
N LEU A 117 1.76 -10.08 9.43
CA LEU A 117 2.43 -10.29 8.15
C LEU A 117 3.80 -9.61 8.09
N MET A 118 3.89 -8.37 8.58
CA MET A 118 5.14 -7.60 8.63
C MET A 118 6.13 -8.14 9.69
N SER A 119 5.75 -9.09 10.52
CA SER A 119 6.66 -9.72 11.49
C SER A 119 7.44 -10.89 10.89
N ASP A 120 6.96 -11.48 9.80
CA ASP A 120 7.66 -12.57 9.12
C ASP A 120 8.87 -12.01 8.34
N PRO A 121 10.08 -12.54 8.54
CA PRO A 121 11.26 -12.18 7.75
C PRO A 121 11.12 -12.37 6.24
N GLN A 122 10.24 -13.26 5.81
CA GLN A 122 9.91 -13.45 4.38
C GLN A 122 8.89 -12.42 3.88
N GLY A 123 8.40 -11.57 4.79
CA GLY A 123 7.35 -10.62 4.49
C GLY A 123 5.97 -11.26 4.34
N GLY A 124 5.04 -10.41 3.98
CA GLY A 124 3.67 -10.77 3.61
C GLY A 124 3.06 -9.65 2.79
N THR A 125 1.93 -9.91 2.19
CA THR A 125 1.25 -8.96 1.30
C THR A 125 -0.18 -8.73 1.74
N PHE A 126 -0.79 -7.68 1.21
CA PHE A 126 -2.20 -7.38 1.45
C PHE A 126 -3.14 -8.56 1.08
N ILE A 127 -2.74 -9.34 0.06
CA ILE A 127 -3.51 -10.49 -0.44
C ILE A 127 -3.52 -11.65 0.58
N ASP A 128 -2.55 -11.69 1.49
CA ASP A 128 -2.47 -12.73 2.52
C ASP A 128 -3.44 -12.52 3.68
N ILE A 129 -4.05 -11.32 3.82
CA ILE A 129 -4.97 -11.01 4.92
C ILE A 129 -6.15 -11.98 5.00
N PRO A 130 -6.90 -12.25 3.93
CA PRO A 130 -8.00 -13.21 3.98
C PRO A 130 -7.54 -14.60 4.43
N LYS A 131 -6.36 -15.02 4.00
CA LYS A 131 -5.79 -16.32 4.38
C LYS A 131 -5.48 -16.40 5.87
N LEU A 132 -4.95 -15.33 6.48
CA LEU A 132 -4.74 -15.27 7.93
C LEU A 132 -6.02 -15.50 8.73
N LEU A 133 -7.15 -15.04 8.22
CA LEU A 133 -8.44 -15.08 8.92
C LEU A 133 -9.11 -16.46 8.83
N ILE A 134 -8.78 -17.29 7.83
CA ILE A 134 -9.44 -18.57 7.57
C ILE A 134 -8.52 -19.78 7.71
N ASP A 135 -7.21 -19.62 7.59
CA ASP A 135 -6.22 -20.72 7.63
C ASP A 135 -5.41 -20.62 8.93
N GLU A 136 -5.80 -21.43 9.90
CA GLU A 136 -5.17 -21.44 11.22
C GLU A 136 -3.70 -21.90 11.18
N GLU A 137 -3.34 -22.81 10.27
CA GLU A 137 -1.95 -23.26 10.12
C GLU A 137 -1.08 -22.16 9.53
N PHE A 138 -1.59 -21.45 8.54
CA PHE A 138 -0.92 -20.29 7.96
C PHE A 138 -0.71 -19.20 9.01
N MET A 139 -1.75 -18.85 9.76
CA MET A 139 -1.68 -17.88 10.84
C MET A 139 -0.64 -18.29 11.91
N LYS A 140 -0.66 -19.54 12.38
CA LYS A 140 0.32 -20.05 13.35
C LYS A 140 1.75 -20.03 12.81
N SER A 141 1.93 -20.25 11.49
CA SER A 141 3.25 -20.19 10.85
C SER A 141 3.87 -18.79 10.92
N LYS A 142 3.04 -17.74 10.92
CA LYS A 142 3.47 -16.35 11.03
C LYS A 142 3.66 -15.90 12.47
N LEU A 143 2.82 -16.38 13.39
CA LEU A 143 2.86 -16.02 14.82
C LEU A 143 4.21 -16.28 15.50
N LYS A 144 4.96 -17.27 15.06
CA LYS A 144 6.28 -17.61 15.63
C LYS A 144 7.33 -16.51 15.48
N TYR A 145 7.11 -15.54 14.59
CA TYR A 145 8.02 -14.42 14.37
C TYR A 145 7.60 -13.15 15.11
N VAL A 146 6.42 -13.15 15.72
CA VAL A 146 5.89 -11.97 16.43
C VAL A 146 6.58 -11.81 17.78
N THR A 147 7.10 -10.62 18.01
CA THR A 147 7.69 -10.23 19.32
C THR A 147 6.80 -9.24 20.08
N ASP A 148 5.85 -8.61 19.39
CA ASP A 148 4.91 -7.67 19.99
C ASP A 148 3.83 -8.42 20.77
N GLN A 149 3.75 -8.13 22.09
CA GLN A 149 2.80 -8.79 22.97
C GLN A 149 1.33 -8.46 22.65
N GLN A 150 1.06 -7.26 22.12
CA GLN A 150 -0.32 -6.88 21.76
C GLN A 150 -0.82 -7.69 20.57
N VAL A 151 0.02 -7.86 19.56
CA VAL A 151 -0.28 -8.71 18.40
C VAL A 151 -0.44 -10.17 18.81
N LEU A 152 0.42 -10.68 19.69
CA LEU A 152 0.28 -12.04 20.24
C LEU A 152 -1.04 -12.21 21.01
N ASP A 153 -1.39 -11.27 21.86
CA ASP A 153 -2.63 -11.34 22.67
C ASP A 153 -3.87 -11.26 21.77
N PHE A 154 -3.85 -10.43 20.74
CA PHE A 154 -4.93 -10.40 19.75
C PHE A 154 -5.15 -11.80 19.14
N TRP A 155 -4.13 -12.38 18.55
CA TRP A 155 -4.27 -13.65 17.81
C TRP A 155 -4.50 -14.87 18.69
N THR A 156 -4.00 -14.86 19.93
CA THR A 156 -4.12 -16.01 20.84
C THR A 156 -5.32 -15.95 21.77
N LYS A 157 -5.87 -14.75 22.02
CA LYS A 157 -6.96 -14.54 23.01
C LYS A 157 -8.18 -13.87 22.39
N GLU A 158 -8.01 -12.66 21.81
CA GLU A 158 -9.14 -11.84 21.36
C GLU A 158 -9.81 -12.41 20.11
N PHE A 159 -9.06 -12.71 19.08
CA PHE A 159 -9.59 -13.20 17.82
C PHE A 159 -10.35 -14.53 17.98
N PRO A 160 -9.83 -15.57 18.66
CA PRO A 160 -10.58 -16.79 18.94
C PRO A 160 -11.83 -16.57 19.80
N ALA A 161 -11.80 -15.60 20.73
CA ALA A 161 -12.97 -15.28 21.53
C ALA A 161 -14.07 -14.61 20.70
N SER A 162 -13.68 -13.71 19.78
CA SER A 162 -14.62 -13.02 18.90
C SER A 162 -15.32 -13.96 17.91
N GLN A 163 -14.62 -14.97 17.41
CA GLN A 163 -15.20 -15.99 16.51
C GLN A 163 -16.25 -16.83 17.26
N ARG A 164 -15.93 -17.31 18.44
CA ARG A 164 -16.89 -18.07 19.27
C ARG A 164 -18.15 -17.28 19.62
N SER A 165 -18.04 -15.98 19.85
CA SER A 165 -19.21 -15.14 20.12
C SER A 165 -20.09 -14.92 18.89
N SER A 166 -19.51 -14.88 17.69
CA SER A 166 -20.26 -14.78 16.42
C SER A 166 -21.03 -16.06 16.13
N GLU A 167 -20.40 -17.23 16.31
CA GLU A 167 -21.05 -18.55 16.14
C GLU A 167 -22.22 -18.75 17.15
N ALA A 168 -22.05 -18.27 18.39
CA ALA A 168 -23.11 -18.35 19.39
C ALA A 168 -24.30 -17.41 19.07
N GLY A 169 -24.07 -16.32 18.34
CA GLY A 169 -25.11 -15.37 17.90
C GLY A 169 -25.94 -15.85 16.71
N GLU A 170 -25.42 -16.76 15.89
CA GLU A 170 -26.13 -17.33 14.75
C GLU A 170 -27.07 -18.50 15.13
N VAL A 171 -27.02 -18.97 16.37
CA VAL A 171 -27.84 -20.11 16.88
C VAL A 171 -29.09 -19.63 17.62
N ILE A 172 -29.32 -18.34 17.75
CA ILE A 172 -30.51 -17.74 18.35
C ILE A 172 -31.31 -16.99 17.28
#